data_e28e380debc6cd27a3c50f345a53a560
#
_entry.id   e28e380debc6cd27a3c50f345a53a560
#
_cell.length_a   1.000
_cell.length_b   1.000
_cell.length_c   1.000
_cell.angle_alpha   90.00
_cell.angle_beta   90.00
_cell.angle_gamma   90.00
#
_symmetry.space_group_name_H-M   'P 1'
#
loop_
_entity.id
_entity.type
_entity.pdbx_description
1 polymer ?
#
loop_
_entity_poly.entity_id
_entity_poly.type
_entity_poly.pdbx_seq_one_letter_code
_entity_poly.pdbx_strand_id
1 'polypeptide(L)'
;MFKSHKSKTKKKDFLAFKEASESYYPAKVQLLDIKDGERLIVLLNPKQAMAFGINLNNKVQLTKTNGEHIVADVSLSEAIPTGKVAIYADIVDKISLKNDELIAVSLAESSNASYEAIRKKMRGENISYDEMFAIIKDISENKLDDTMMTYYVAS
;
A
#
# COMPACT_ATOMS: atom_id res chain seq x y z
N MET A 1 37.94 1.04 8.38
CA MET A 1 37.59 -0.17 7.62
C MET A 1 36.14 -0.64 7.80
N PHE A 2 35.44 -0.24 8.84
CA PHE A 2 34.03 -0.64 9.12
C PHE A 2 32.95 0.23 8.46
N LYS A 3 33.27 1.37 7.85
CA LYS A 3 32.30 2.29 7.23
C LYS A 3 31.80 1.90 5.85
N SER A 4 32.49 0.98 5.14
CA SER A 4 32.13 0.65 3.76
C SER A 4 31.04 -0.42 3.63
N HIS A 5 30.84 -1.26 4.65
CA HIS A 5 29.83 -2.32 4.63
C HIS A 5 28.40 -1.79 4.85
N LYS A 6 28.23 -0.79 5.74
CA LYS A 6 26.91 -0.15 5.99
C LYS A 6 26.39 0.67 4.81
N SER A 7 27.28 1.23 4.01
CA SER A 7 26.92 2.00 2.81
C SER A 7 26.43 1.14 1.66
N LYS A 8 27.02 -0.03 1.47
CA LYS A 8 26.64 -0.98 0.40
C LYS A 8 25.31 -1.67 0.68
N THR A 9 25.02 -2.00 1.94
CA THR A 9 23.73 -2.60 2.34
C THR A 9 22.60 -1.61 2.14
N LYS A 10 22.74 -0.37 2.59
CA LYS A 10 21.72 0.70 2.38
C LYS A 10 21.44 0.95 0.89
N LYS A 11 22.44 0.88 0.04
CA LYS A 11 22.28 1.10 -1.41
C LYS A 11 21.57 -0.08 -2.10
N LYS A 12 21.75 -1.30 -1.59
CA LYS A 12 21.08 -2.51 -2.10
C LYS A 12 19.62 -2.56 -1.67
N ASP A 13 19.31 -2.17 -0.43
CA ASP A 13 17.95 -2.05 0.08
C ASP A 13 17.17 -0.97 -0.66
N PHE A 14 17.82 0.13 -1.01
CA PHE A 14 17.24 1.23 -1.78
C PHE A 14 16.89 0.83 -3.23
N LEU A 15 17.67 -0.05 -3.85
CA LEU A 15 17.41 -0.56 -5.19
C LEU A 15 16.23 -1.54 -5.23
N ALA A 16 16.03 -2.33 -4.19
CA ALA A 16 14.88 -3.24 -4.08
C ALA A 16 13.56 -2.48 -4.00
N PHE A 17 13.53 -1.31 -3.35
CA PHE A 17 12.34 -0.47 -3.26
C PHE A 17 12.02 0.29 -4.56
N LYS A 18 13.01 0.57 -5.39
CA LYS A 18 12.85 1.30 -6.64
C LYS A 18 11.97 0.56 -7.67
N GLU A 19 11.87 -0.76 -7.55
CA GLU A 19 11.01 -1.57 -8.41
C GLU A 19 9.54 -1.55 -7.96
N ALA A 20 9.25 -1.12 -6.72
CA ALA A 20 7.89 -1.14 -6.16
C ALA A 20 7.02 0.05 -6.61
N SER A 21 7.62 1.23 -6.80
CA SER A 21 6.94 2.45 -7.26
C SER A 21 7.97 3.53 -7.57
N GLU A 22 7.67 4.40 -8.52
CA GLU A 22 8.52 5.57 -8.82
C GLU A 22 8.52 6.59 -7.67
N SER A 23 7.49 6.59 -6.81
CA SER A 23 7.34 7.48 -5.67
C SER A 23 7.05 6.70 -4.39
N TYR A 24 8.04 6.54 -3.56
CA TYR A 24 7.92 5.91 -2.25
C TYR A 24 8.79 6.62 -1.21
N TYR A 25 8.51 6.40 0.06
CA TYR A 25 9.43 6.81 1.12
C TYR A 25 9.75 5.63 2.05
N PRO A 26 10.99 5.59 2.56
CA PRO A 26 11.36 4.58 3.54
C PRO A 26 10.78 4.94 4.91
N ALA A 27 10.25 3.95 5.61
CA ALA A 27 9.74 4.11 6.96
C ALA A 27 10.13 2.92 7.81
N LYS A 28 10.26 3.15 9.11
CA LYS A 28 10.43 2.09 10.09
C LYS A 28 9.08 1.66 10.65
N VAL A 29 8.87 0.37 10.74
CA VAL A 29 7.63 -0.23 11.27
C VAL A 29 7.52 -0.02 12.78
N GLN A 30 6.35 0.42 13.22
CA GLN A 30 5.92 0.39 14.61
C GLN A 30 4.71 -0.54 14.71
N LEU A 31 4.85 -1.66 15.41
CA LEU A 31 3.76 -2.61 15.60
C LEU A 31 2.79 -2.09 16.66
N LEU A 32 1.50 -2.12 16.34
CA LEU A 32 0.44 -1.84 17.29
C LEU A 32 -0.31 -3.14 17.64
N ASP A 33 -0.57 -3.33 18.90
CA ASP A 33 -1.42 -4.45 19.39
C ASP A 33 -2.90 -4.07 19.25
N ILE A 34 -3.32 -3.77 18.04
CA ILE A 34 -4.69 -3.40 17.67
C ILE A 34 -5.10 -4.21 16.45
N LYS A 35 -6.30 -4.78 16.52
CA LYS A 35 -6.95 -5.47 15.38
C LYS A 35 -8.24 -4.76 15.02
N ASP A 36 -8.46 -4.55 13.73
CA ASP A 36 -9.76 -4.10 13.19
C ASP A 36 -10.69 -5.32 12.95
N GLY A 37 -10.11 -6.43 12.56
CA GLY A 37 -10.81 -7.69 12.26
C GLY A 37 -11.25 -7.84 10.81
N GLU A 38 -11.43 -6.74 10.08
CA GLU A 38 -11.89 -6.73 8.67
C GLU A 38 -10.92 -6.02 7.75
N ARG A 39 -10.34 -4.89 8.18
CA ARG A 39 -9.50 -4.04 7.36
C ARG A 39 -8.04 -4.09 7.79
N LEU A 40 -7.17 -3.98 6.80
CA LEU A 40 -5.73 -3.78 7.01
C LEU A 40 -5.48 -2.28 7.12
N ILE A 41 -5.08 -1.81 8.31
CA ILE A 41 -4.96 -0.37 8.59
C ILE A 41 -3.53 -0.03 8.96
N VAL A 42 -3.04 1.08 8.41
CA VAL A 42 -1.78 1.72 8.80
C VAL A 42 -2.03 3.14 9.27
N LEU A 43 -1.23 3.58 10.22
CA LEU A 43 -1.20 4.96 10.69
C LEU A 43 0.05 5.66 10.17
N LEU A 44 -0.14 6.79 9.51
CA LEU A 44 0.92 7.63 9.00
C LEU A 44 0.90 9.00 9.70
N ASN A 45 2.06 9.63 9.79
CA ASN A 45 2.14 11.02 10.21
C ASN A 45 1.49 11.91 9.13
N PRO A 46 0.58 12.84 9.49
CA PRO A 46 -0.13 13.67 8.52
C PRO A 46 0.78 14.52 7.63
N LYS A 47 1.86 15.07 8.19
CA LYS A 47 2.82 15.90 7.43
C LYS A 47 3.56 15.07 6.38
N GLN A 48 3.95 13.86 6.75
CA GLN A 48 4.65 12.96 5.84
C GLN A 48 3.71 12.42 4.76
N ALA A 49 2.51 12.03 5.10
CA ALA A 49 1.50 11.59 4.15
C ALA A 49 1.20 12.68 3.11
N MET A 50 1.01 13.93 3.56
CA MET A 50 0.79 15.08 2.67
C MET A 50 1.97 15.31 1.72
N ALA A 51 3.20 15.18 2.19
CA ALA A 51 4.40 15.36 1.37
C ALA A 51 4.49 14.34 0.21
N PHE A 52 3.87 13.18 0.35
CA PHE A 52 3.82 12.12 -0.68
C PHE A 52 2.44 12.00 -1.35
N GLY A 53 1.56 12.96 -1.16
CA GLY A 53 0.25 13.00 -1.79
C GLY A 53 -0.72 11.92 -1.28
N ILE A 54 -0.50 11.41 -0.07
CA ILE A 54 -1.32 10.36 0.54
C ILE A 54 -2.39 11.01 1.44
N ASN A 55 -3.64 10.67 1.21
CA ASN A 55 -4.80 11.15 1.95
C ASN A 55 -5.52 10.00 2.66
N LEU A 56 -6.44 10.32 3.58
CA LEU A 56 -7.25 9.34 4.32
C LEU A 56 -8.03 8.35 3.44
N ASN A 57 -8.43 8.78 2.25
CA ASN A 57 -9.20 7.93 1.32
C ASN A 57 -8.33 7.09 0.39
N ASN A 58 -7.01 7.22 0.51
CA ASN A 58 -6.08 6.45 -0.29
C ASN A 58 -5.77 5.11 0.38
N LYS A 59 -5.27 4.20 -0.43
CA LYS A 59 -4.61 2.98 0.02
C LYS A 59 -3.12 3.11 -0.23
N VAL A 60 -2.33 2.48 0.62
CA VAL A 60 -0.87 2.44 0.48
C VAL A 60 -0.39 1.02 0.32
N GLN A 61 0.67 0.87 -0.43
CA GLN A 61 1.42 -0.37 -0.53
C GLN A 61 2.62 -0.31 0.40
N LEU A 62 2.74 -1.30 1.27
CA LEU A 62 3.91 -1.53 2.11
C LEU A 62 4.76 -2.60 1.45
N THR A 63 6.00 -2.30 1.15
CA THR A 63 6.91 -3.24 0.49
C THR A 63 8.12 -3.50 1.36
N LYS A 64 8.39 -4.78 1.63
CA LYS A 64 9.59 -5.22 2.35
C LYS A 64 10.82 -5.23 1.43
N THR A 65 12.00 -5.29 2.02
CA THR A 65 13.27 -5.38 1.28
C THR A 65 13.40 -6.62 0.41
N ASN A 66 12.67 -7.69 0.75
CA ASN A 66 12.63 -8.93 -0.04
C ASN A 66 11.59 -8.91 -1.19
N GLY A 67 10.86 -7.80 -1.35
CA GLY A 67 9.83 -7.64 -2.38
C GLY A 67 8.42 -8.05 -1.97
N GLU A 68 8.23 -8.70 -0.82
CA GLU A 68 6.88 -8.95 -0.29
C GLU A 68 6.16 -7.63 -0.04
N HIS A 69 4.91 -7.57 -0.40
CA HIS A 69 4.10 -6.37 -0.25
C HIS A 69 2.67 -6.66 0.17
N ILE A 70 2.04 -5.66 0.75
CA ILE A 70 0.63 -5.67 1.14
C ILE A 70 0.04 -4.29 0.95
N VAL A 71 -1.23 -4.23 0.61
CA VAL A 71 -1.99 -2.98 0.47
C VAL A 71 -2.88 -2.78 1.68
N ALA A 72 -2.86 -1.59 2.24
CA ALA A 72 -3.60 -1.24 3.46
C ALA A 72 -4.30 0.11 3.34
N ASP A 73 -5.35 0.27 4.13
CA ASP A 73 -6.07 1.54 4.29
C ASP A 73 -5.27 2.51 5.17
N VAL A 74 -5.35 3.78 4.85
CA VAL A 74 -4.62 4.84 5.57
C VAL A 74 -5.49 5.46 6.65
N SER A 75 -4.92 5.56 7.84
CA SER A 75 -5.35 6.50 8.89
C SER A 75 -4.20 7.43 9.25
N LEU A 76 -4.50 8.60 9.76
CA LEU A 76 -3.50 9.62 10.10
C LEU A 76 -3.48 9.85 11.60
N SER A 77 -2.29 10.00 12.16
CA SER A 77 -2.10 10.37 13.57
C SER A 77 -0.82 11.16 13.77
N GLU A 78 -0.92 12.29 14.43
CA GLU A 78 0.24 13.10 14.83
C GLU A 78 1.11 12.40 15.89
N ALA A 79 0.56 11.40 16.58
CA ALA A 79 1.32 10.59 17.53
C ALA A 79 2.37 9.69 16.86
N ILE A 80 2.27 9.46 15.55
CA ILE A 80 3.25 8.70 14.80
C ILE A 80 4.36 9.65 14.32
N PRO A 81 5.63 9.42 14.72
CA PRO A 81 6.74 10.25 14.25
C PRO A 81 6.93 10.16 12.74
N THR A 82 7.44 11.23 12.13
CA THR A 82 7.88 11.17 10.73
C THR A 82 8.97 10.10 10.56
N GLY A 83 8.94 9.39 9.45
CA GLY A 83 9.85 8.27 9.20
C GLY A 83 9.42 6.94 9.82
N LYS A 84 8.27 6.91 10.52
CA LYS A 84 7.65 5.68 11.02
C LYS A 84 6.28 5.45 10.38
N VAL A 85 5.91 4.19 10.29
CA VAL A 85 4.57 3.74 9.94
C VAL A 85 4.09 2.77 11.01
N ALA A 86 2.97 3.08 11.64
CA ALA A 86 2.35 2.18 12.60
C ALA A 86 1.39 1.23 11.87
N ILE A 87 1.45 -0.04 12.19
CA ILE A 87 0.65 -1.07 11.53
C ILE A 87 -0.17 -1.85 12.54
N TYR A 88 -1.41 -2.15 12.17
CA TYR A 88 -2.30 -3.00 12.95
C TYR A 88 -1.86 -4.47 12.90
N ALA A 89 -2.19 -5.22 13.94
CA ALA A 89 -1.83 -6.62 14.06
C ALA A 89 -2.39 -7.50 12.91
N ASP A 90 -3.51 -7.11 12.31
CA ASP A 90 -4.07 -7.79 11.14
C ASP A 90 -3.08 -7.87 9.96
N ILE A 91 -2.25 -6.85 9.77
CA ILE A 91 -1.22 -6.83 8.72
C ILE A 91 -0.12 -7.85 9.04
N VAL A 92 0.26 -7.96 10.31
CA VAL A 92 1.30 -8.92 10.75
C VAL A 92 0.85 -10.36 10.52
N ASP A 93 -0.45 -10.64 10.62
CA ASP A 93 -1.02 -11.96 10.33
C ASP A 93 -0.91 -12.34 8.84
N LYS A 94 -0.78 -11.35 7.96
CA LYS A 94 -0.66 -11.54 6.51
C LYS A 94 0.79 -11.55 6.01
N ILE A 95 1.61 -10.69 6.57
CA ILE A 95 3.01 -10.48 6.18
C ILE A 95 3.84 -10.28 7.45
N SER A 96 4.85 -11.09 7.66
CA SER A 96 5.73 -10.97 8.82
C SER A 96 6.47 -9.65 8.82
N LEU A 97 6.22 -8.83 9.83
CA LEU A 97 6.91 -7.56 10.06
C LEU A 97 7.37 -7.47 11.51
N LYS A 98 8.49 -6.82 11.72
CA LYS A 98 9.09 -6.58 13.05
C LYS A 98 9.16 -5.10 13.34
N ASN A 99 9.17 -4.74 14.63
CA ASN A 99 9.46 -3.36 15.02
C ASN A 99 10.79 -2.88 14.44
N ASP A 100 10.81 -1.63 14.01
CA ASP A 100 11.97 -0.97 13.40
C ASP A 100 12.47 -1.59 12.07
N GLU A 101 11.74 -2.54 11.51
CA GLU A 101 12.03 -3.04 10.15
C GLU A 101 11.83 -1.92 9.12
N LEU A 102 12.77 -1.80 8.20
CA LEU A 102 12.68 -0.82 7.12
C LEU A 102 11.78 -1.34 6.00
N ILE A 103 10.77 -0.56 5.67
CA ILE A 103 9.86 -0.83 4.55
C ILE A 103 9.72 0.41 3.67
N ALA A 104 9.28 0.20 2.43
CA ALA A 104 8.87 1.27 1.54
C ALA A 104 7.36 1.48 1.63
N VAL A 105 6.94 2.74 1.76
CA VAL A 105 5.55 3.16 1.71
C VAL A 105 5.30 3.90 0.41
N SER A 106 4.37 3.44 -0.38
CA SER A 106 3.98 4.06 -1.65
C SER A 106 2.46 4.13 -1.79
N LEU A 107 1.98 5.05 -2.60
CA LEU A 107 0.56 5.11 -2.94
C LEU A 107 0.18 3.84 -3.72
N ALA A 108 -0.87 3.15 -3.29
CA ALA A 108 -1.44 2.03 -4.03
C ALA A 108 -2.55 2.54 -4.94
N GLU A 109 -2.41 2.30 -6.23
CA GLU A 109 -3.39 2.68 -7.24
C GLU A 109 -3.91 1.44 -7.94
N SER A 110 -5.22 1.43 -8.21
CA SER A 110 -5.80 0.43 -9.09
C SER A 110 -5.34 0.68 -10.52
N SER A 111 -5.33 -0.36 -11.34
CA SER A 111 -4.92 -0.24 -12.74
C SER A 111 -5.90 0.61 -13.54
N ASN A 112 -5.40 1.39 -14.50
CA ASN A 112 -6.26 2.10 -15.44
C ASN A 112 -7.22 1.16 -16.18
N ALA A 113 -6.79 -0.08 -16.44
CA ALA A 113 -7.62 -1.09 -17.08
C ALA A 113 -8.86 -1.45 -16.23
N SER A 114 -8.71 -1.58 -14.91
CA SER A 114 -9.84 -1.81 -14.00
C SER A 114 -10.83 -0.64 -13.99
N TYR A 115 -10.34 0.59 -13.89
CA TYR A 115 -11.19 1.78 -13.93
C TYR A 115 -12.00 1.89 -15.22
N GLU A 116 -11.35 1.74 -16.35
CA GLU A 116 -12.03 1.80 -17.66
C GLU A 116 -13.03 0.66 -17.85
N ALA A 117 -12.70 -0.55 -17.41
CA ALA A 117 -13.60 -1.70 -17.45
C ALA A 117 -14.84 -1.49 -16.60
N ILE A 118 -14.72 -0.94 -15.39
CA ILE A 118 -15.86 -0.63 -14.53
C ILE A 118 -16.73 0.46 -15.14
N ARG A 119 -16.13 1.53 -15.69
CA ARG A 119 -16.87 2.59 -16.39
C ARG A 119 -17.64 2.05 -17.60
N LYS A 120 -17.01 1.15 -18.36
CA LYS A 120 -17.64 0.47 -19.50
C LYS A 120 -18.86 -0.34 -19.04
N LYS A 121 -18.73 -1.11 -17.96
CA LYS A 121 -19.82 -1.87 -17.36
C LYS A 121 -20.97 -0.99 -16.87
N MET A 122 -20.66 0.15 -16.25
CA MET A 122 -21.67 1.13 -15.82
C MET A 122 -22.49 1.72 -16.99
N ARG A 123 -21.90 1.79 -18.17
CA ARG A 123 -22.64 2.20 -19.41
C ARG A 123 -23.45 1.06 -20.03
N GLY A 124 -23.48 -0.12 -19.42
CA GLY A 124 -24.17 -1.28 -19.94
C GLY A 124 -23.46 -1.99 -21.07
N GLU A 125 -22.18 -1.70 -21.27
CA GLU A 125 -21.36 -2.34 -22.29
C GLU A 125 -20.77 -3.65 -21.77
N ASN A 126 -20.54 -4.60 -22.67
CA ASN A 126 -19.90 -5.86 -22.32
C ASN A 126 -18.40 -5.64 -22.07
N ILE A 127 -17.89 -6.25 -21.01
CA ILE A 127 -16.46 -6.27 -20.69
C ILE A 127 -15.84 -7.59 -21.19
N SER A 128 -14.60 -7.51 -21.65
CA SER A 128 -13.83 -8.67 -22.07
C SER A 128 -13.33 -9.48 -20.87
N TYR A 129 -12.82 -10.69 -21.15
CA TYR A 129 -12.19 -11.52 -20.13
C TYR A 129 -10.98 -10.82 -19.47
N ASP A 130 -10.13 -10.16 -20.27
CA ASP A 130 -8.95 -9.45 -19.77
C ASP A 130 -9.34 -8.24 -18.91
N GLU A 131 -10.40 -7.52 -19.27
CA GLU A 131 -10.96 -6.43 -18.48
C GLU A 131 -11.52 -6.94 -17.16
N MET A 132 -12.25 -8.04 -17.17
CA MET A 132 -12.75 -8.68 -15.96
C MET A 132 -11.61 -9.17 -15.06
N PHE A 133 -10.58 -9.77 -15.66
CA PHE A 133 -9.40 -10.25 -14.93
C PHE A 133 -8.66 -9.09 -14.23
N ALA A 134 -8.53 -7.94 -14.88
CA ALA A 134 -7.91 -6.75 -14.28
C ALA A 134 -8.69 -6.28 -13.04
N ILE A 135 -10.03 -6.25 -13.10
CA ILE A 135 -10.88 -5.89 -11.96
C ILE A 135 -10.69 -6.89 -10.81
N ILE A 136 -10.78 -8.18 -11.09
CA ILE A 136 -10.65 -9.24 -10.07
C ILE A 136 -9.26 -9.20 -9.41
N LYS A 137 -8.22 -8.96 -10.19
CA LYS A 137 -6.86 -8.81 -9.68
C LYS A 137 -6.74 -7.63 -8.72
N ASP A 138 -7.25 -6.46 -9.11
CA ASP A 138 -7.20 -5.27 -8.25
C ASP A 138 -8.05 -5.45 -6.97
N ILE A 139 -9.17 -6.17 -7.04
CA ILE A 139 -9.95 -6.56 -5.86
C ILE A 139 -9.14 -7.48 -4.95
N SER A 140 -8.52 -8.51 -5.49
CA SER A 140 -7.74 -9.49 -4.70
C SER A 140 -6.51 -8.88 -4.04
N GLU A 141 -5.93 -7.85 -4.67
CA GLU A 141 -4.80 -7.09 -4.14
C GLU A 141 -5.22 -5.89 -3.25
N ASN A 142 -6.53 -5.75 -2.97
CA ASN A 142 -7.10 -4.65 -2.18
C ASN A 142 -6.80 -3.24 -2.75
N LYS A 143 -6.59 -3.14 -4.06
CA LYS A 143 -6.26 -1.88 -4.74
C LYS A 143 -7.47 -1.07 -5.17
N LEU A 144 -8.63 -1.72 -5.37
CA LEU A 144 -9.84 -1.04 -5.78
C LEU A 144 -10.43 -0.25 -4.60
N ASP A 145 -10.68 1.03 -4.80
CA ASP A 145 -11.32 1.86 -3.77
C ASP A 145 -12.80 1.48 -3.56
N ASP A 146 -13.35 1.85 -2.41
CA ASP A 146 -14.71 1.48 -2.01
C ASP A 146 -15.78 2.02 -2.97
N THR A 147 -15.53 3.18 -3.57
CA THR A 147 -16.45 3.79 -4.55
C THR A 147 -16.50 2.96 -5.83
N MET A 148 -15.35 2.58 -6.37
CA MET A 148 -15.26 1.76 -7.56
C MET A 148 -15.77 0.34 -7.32
N MET A 149 -15.54 -0.21 -6.12
CA MET A 149 -16.11 -1.49 -5.71
C MET A 149 -17.64 -1.43 -5.71
N THR A 150 -18.22 -0.37 -5.16
CA THR A 150 -19.67 -0.15 -5.15
C THR A 150 -20.23 -0.05 -6.57
N TYR A 151 -19.58 0.68 -7.45
CA TYR A 151 -19.97 0.77 -8.85
C TYR A 151 -19.92 -0.57 -9.57
N TYR A 152 -18.86 -1.35 -9.33
CA TYR A 152 -18.73 -2.69 -9.93
C TYR A 152 -19.85 -3.63 -9.48
N VAL A 153 -20.18 -3.65 -8.20
CA VAL A 153 -21.23 -4.53 -7.64
C VAL A 153 -22.62 -4.08 -8.10
N ALA A 154 -22.86 -2.76 -8.20
CA ALA A 154 -24.17 -2.21 -8.60
C ALA A 154 -24.43 -2.30 -10.12
N SER A 155 -23.40 -2.45 -10.92
CA SER A 155 -23.50 -2.56 -12.38
C SER A 155 -23.58 -4.00 -12.86
#